data_80be09bf4313e6221acdf2c7eb2c971b
#
_entry.id   80be09bf4313e6221acdf2c7eb2c971b
#
_cell.length_a   1.000
_cell.length_b   1.000
_cell.length_c   1.000
_cell.angle_alpha   90.00
_cell.angle_beta   90.00
_cell.angle_gamma   90.00
#
_symmetry.space_group_name_H-M   'P 1'
#
loop_
_entity.id
_entity.type
_entity.pdbx_description
1 polymer ?
#
loop_
_entity_poly.entity_id
_entity_poly.type
_entity_poly.pdbx_seq_one_letter_code
_entity_poly.pdbx_strand_id
1 'polypeptide(L)'
;MRDLTEYVCKAMDMLDSIGIKYGNIIDCTVNTRAQKRWGQCRKVPGGYTININAVLLDEQNSEDGLMNTILHELAHSVDGCMNHGANWKAVASRIYSAYGYEIKRTDSAEDKGVIESTRQIEYKYQFRCEKCGKVIGRTRASKFTRNPKWFTHRGCGGHFQKI
;
A
#
# COMPACT_ATOMS: atom_id res chain seq x y z
N MET A 1 6.70 17.27 -2.63
CA MET A 1 5.96 16.13 -2.03
C MET A 1 4.58 16.64 -1.65
N ARG A 2 3.53 15.94 -2.07
CA ARG A 2 2.13 16.30 -1.81
C ARG A 2 1.82 16.30 -0.31
N ASP A 3 0.93 17.20 0.14
CA ASP A 3 0.48 17.25 1.52
C ASP A 3 -0.62 16.19 1.77
N LEU A 4 -0.36 15.23 2.65
CA LEU A 4 -1.32 14.17 2.96
C LEU A 4 -2.62 14.72 3.54
N THR A 5 -2.55 15.74 4.39
CA THR A 5 -3.73 16.31 5.05
C THR A 5 -4.69 16.93 4.04
N GLU A 6 -4.15 17.67 3.08
CA GLU A 6 -4.94 18.26 1.98
C GLU A 6 -5.72 17.19 1.21
N TYR A 7 -5.04 16.11 0.82
CA TYR A 7 -5.67 15.02 0.06
C TYR A 7 -6.68 14.22 0.88
N VAL A 8 -6.44 14.02 2.17
CA VAL A 8 -7.41 13.38 3.07
C VAL A 8 -8.66 14.25 3.22
N CYS A 9 -8.52 15.55 3.43
CA CYS A 9 -9.65 16.47 3.49
C CYS A 9 -10.46 16.46 2.19
N LYS A 10 -9.79 16.52 1.04
CA LYS A 10 -10.43 16.42 -0.29
C LYS A 10 -11.22 15.11 -0.45
N ALA A 11 -10.64 13.99 -0.03
CA ALA A 11 -11.32 12.69 -0.08
C ALA A 11 -12.53 12.61 0.87
N MET A 12 -12.43 13.22 2.05
CA MET A 12 -13.55 13.32 2.98
C MET A 12 -14.70 14.14 2.39
N ASP A 13 -14.41 15.31 1.80
CA ASP A 13 -15.41 16.14 1.11
C ASP A 13 -16.08 15.38 -0.04
N MET A 14 -15.34 14.55 -0.78
CA MET A 14 -15.88 13.70 -1.84
C MET A 14 -16.89 12.67 -1.27
N LEU A 15 -16.57 12.03 -0.14
CA LEU A 15 -17.46 11.07 0.51
C LEU A 15 -18.71 11.76 1.06
N ASP A 16 -18.55 12.92 1.68
CA ASP A 16 -19.66 13.73 2.18
C ASP A 16 -20.61 14.14 1.06
N SER A 17 -20.08 14.55 -0.08
CA SER A 17 -20.85 14.97 -1.27
C SER A 17 -21.76 13.87 -1.83
N ILE A 18 -21.40 12.61 -1.63
CA ILE A 18 -22.22 11.46 -2.05
C ILE A 18 -22.94 10.77 -0.87
N GLY A 19 -22.94 11.42 0.32
CA GLY A 19 -23.65 10.95 1.50
C GLY A 19 -23.10 9.64 2.08
N ILE A 20 -21.79 9.37 1.94
CA ILE A 20 -21.12 8.25 2.62
C ILE A 20 -20.64 8.74 3.99
N LYS A 21 -21.22 8.18 5.05
CA LYS A 21 -20.80 8.45 6.42
C LYS A 21 -19.62 7.56 6.79
N TYR A 22 -18.46 8.13 6.93
CA TYR A 22 -17.24 7.48 7.41
C TYR A 22 -17.02 7.74 8.90
N GLY A 23 -16.13 6.98 9.53
CA GLY A 23 -15.82 7.11 10.94
C GLY A 23 -14.99 8.36 11.28
N ASN A 24 -14.91 8.69 12.57
CA ASN A 24 -14.08 9.79 13.03
C ASN A 24 -12.59 9.51 12.76
N ILE A 25 -11.97 10.28 11.89
CA ILE A 25 -10.53 10.16 11.58
C ILE A 25 -9.75 11.02 12.57
N ILE A 26 -9.03 10.35 13.48
CA ILE A 26 -8.28 11.01 14.56
C ILE A 26 -6.92 11.51 14.07
N ASP A 27 -6.28 10.71 13.19
CA ASP A 27 -4.91 11.00 12.74
C ASP A 27 -4.63 10.40 11.36
N CYS A 28 -3.80 11.11 10.59
CA CYS A 28 -3.31 10.69 9.28
C CYS A 28 -1.79 10.80 9.25
N THR A 29 -1.10 9.68 8.98
CA THR A 29 0.36 9.60 9.02
C THR A 29 0.96 9.08 7.74
N VAL A 30 2.20 9.53 7.47
CA VAL A 30 2.99 9.07 6.32
C VAL A 30 3.86 7.89 6.74
N ASN A 31 3.83 6.81 5.97
CA ASN A 31 4.65 5.62 6.20
C ASN A 31 5.84 5.58 5.25
N THR A 32 7.01 5.85 5.79
CA THR A 32 8.29 5.80 5.05
C THR A 32 8.93 4.39 5.02
N ARG A 33 8.37 3.42 5.76
CA ARG A 33 8.97 2.08 5.92
C ARG A 33 8.24 0.98 5.15
N ALA A 34 6.99 1.21 4.74
CA ALA A 34 6.21 0.20 4.04
C ALA A 34 6.72 0.01 2.61
N GLN A 35 7.06 -1.23 2.24
CA GLN A 35 7.52 -1.57 0.90
C GLN A 35 6.43 -2.13 -0.03
N LYS A 36 5.40 -2.76 0.56
CA LYS A 36 4.34 -3.45 -0.20
C LYS A 36 2.94 -2.92 0.08
N ARG A 37 2.73 -2.26 1.21
CA ARG A 37 1.43 -1.76 1.62
C ARG A 37 1.31 -0.28 1.23
N TRP A 38 0.25 0.05 0.53
CA TRP A 38 -0.04 1.40 0.05
C TRP A 38 -0.69 2.27 1.12
N GLY A 39 -1.63 1.71 1.86
CA GLY A 39 -2.32 2.35 2.96
C GLY A 39 -2.67 1.40 4.09
N GLN A 40 -3.18 1.94 5.18
CA GLN A 40 -3.78 1.18 6.28
C GLN A 40 -4.75 2.06 7.05
N CYS A 41 -5.97 1.56 7.24
CA CYS A 41 -6.92 2.08 8.21
C CYS A 41 -6.90 1.21 9.47
N ARG A 42 -6.84 1.84 10.64
CA ARG A 42 -6.89 1.17 11.94
C ARG A 42 -8.00 1.76 12.80
N LYS A 43 -8.83 0.89 13.38
CA LYS A 43 -9.75 1.30 14.44
C LYS A 43 -8.99 1.45 15.75
N VAL A 44 -9.17 2.58 16.40
CA VAL A 44 -8.54 2.95 17.69
C VAL A 44 -9.60 3.51 18.64
N PRO A 45 -9.32 3.65 19.94
CA PRO A 45 -10.25 4.32 20.84
C PRO A 45 -10.61 5.72 20.33
N GLY A 46 -11.90 6.00 20.16
CA GLY A 46 -12.42 7.28 19.68
C GLY A 46 -12.53 7.42 18.16
N GLY A 47 -12.04 6.49 17.33
CA GLY A 47 -12.18 6.60 15.87
C GLY A 47 -11.21 5.73 15.08
N TYR A 48 -10.61 6.32 14.05
CA TYR A 48 -9.74 5.63 13.11
C TYR A 48 -8.47 6.44 12.84
N THR A 49 -7.38 5.76 12.55
CA THR A 49 -6.16 6.36 12.03
C THR A 49 -5.89 5.85 10.63
N ILE A 50 -5.41 6.72 9.75
CA ILE A 50 -5.03 6.40 8.37
C ILE A 50 -3.53 6.56 8.20
N ASN A 51 -2.90 5.59 7.58
CA ASN A 51 -1.47 5.60 7.31
C ASN A 51 -1.25 5.37 5.81
N ILE A 52 -0.57 6.29 5.13
CA ILE A 52 -0.35 6.26 3.67
C ILE A 52 1.14 6.11 3.37
N ASN A 53 1.48 5.29 2.39
CA ASN A 53 2.86 5.09 1.96
C ASN A 53 3.44 6.37 1.35
N ALA A 54 4.60 6.79 1.82
CA ALA A 54 5.31 8.00 1.38
C ALA A 54 5.52 8.06 -0.14
N VAL A 55 5.71 6.92 -0.79
CA VAL A 55 5.90 6.82 -2.24
C VAL A 55 4.72 7.43 -3.02
N LEU A 56 3.50 7.31 -2.52
CA LEU A 56 2.32 7.89 -3.18
C LEU A 56 2.28 9.42 -3.11
N LEU A 57 2.99 10.01 -2.15
CA LEU A 57 3.06 11.47 -1.99
C LEU A 57 4.13 12.11 -2.90
N ASP A 58 4.96 11.32 -3.55
CA ASP A 58 5.92 11.83 -4.53
C ASP A 58 5.18 12.39 -5.76
N GLU A 59 5.51 13.61 -6.15
CA GLU A 59 4.86 14.32 -7.27
C GLU A 59 5.12 13.68 -8.63
N GLN A 60 6.16 12.85 -8.73
CA GLN A 60 6.43 12.06 -9.94
C GLN A 60 5.46 10.89 -10.13
N ASN A 61 4.81 10.44 -9.04
CA ASN A 61 3.84 9.36 -9.07
C ASN A 61 2.42 9.89 -9.31
N SER A 62 1.50 8.99 -9.68
CA SER A 62 0.11 9.35 -10.00
C SER A 62 -0.62 9.95 -8.80
N GLU A 63 -1.23 11.11 -9.01
CA GLU A 63 -2.17 11.71 -8.04
C GLU A 63 -3.41 10.83 -7.84
N ASP A 64 -3.92 10.24 -8.92
CA ASP A 64 -5.06 9.32 -8.86
C ASP A 64 -4.75 8.08 -8.02
N GLY A 65 -3.53 7.56 -8.08
CA GLY A 65 -3.08 6.45 -7.23
C GLY A 65 -3.10 6.79 -5.74
N LEU A 66 -2.69 8.02 -5.39
CA LEU A 66 -2.78 8.54 -4.03
C LEU A 66 -4.24 8.67 -3.58
N MET A 67 -5.08 9.37 -4.36
CA MET A 67 -6.48 9.59 -4.04
C MET A 67 -7.25 8.27 -3.92
N ASN A 68 -7.05 7.34 -4.86
CA ASN A 68 -7.63 6.01 -4.83
C ASN A 68 -7.26 5.25 -3.54
N THR A 69 -6.01 5.36 -3.07
CA THR A 69 -5.58 4.73 -1.83
C THR A 69 -6.22 5.39 -0.61
N ILE A 70 -6.29 6.72 -0.56
CA ILE A 70 -6.93 7.44 0.55
C ILE A 70 -8.41 7.06 0.63
N LEU A 71 -9.13 7.06 -0.50
CA LEU A 71 -10.54 6.64 -0.55
C LEU A 71 -10.73 5.18 -0.11
N HIS A 72 -9.81 4.28 -0.47
CA HIS A 72 -9.80 2.89 -0.01
C HIS A 72 -9.73 2.81 1.53
N GLU A 73 -8.80 3.54 2.14
CA GLU A 73 -8.62 3.53 3.60
C GLU A 73 -9.78 4.23 4.32
N LEU A 74 -10.32 5.32 3.78
CA LEU A 74 -11.53 5.96 4.31
C LEU A 74 -12.75 5.02 4.23
N ALA A 75 -12.90 4.24 3.15
CA ALA A 75 -13.96 3.26 3.03
C ALA A 75 -13.92 2.20 4.14
N HIS A 76 -12.73 1.86 4.66
CA HIS A 76 -12.60 0.97 5.82
C HIS A 76 -13.11 1.58 7.13
N SER A 77 -13.17 2.90 7.24
CA SER A 77 -13.73 3.58 8.42
C SER A 77 -15.26 3.65 8.41
N VAL A 78 -15.92 3.33 7.30
CA VAL A 78 -17.38 3.21 7.23
C VAL A 78 -17.83 2.02 8.08
N ASP A 79 -18.95 2.17 8.77
CA ASP A 79 -19.46 1.10 9.62
C ASP A 79 -19.69 -0.21 8.85
N GLY A 80 -19.23 -1.33 9.44
CA GLY A 80 -19.29 -2.64 8.81
C GLY A 80 -18.32 -2.86 7.62
N CYS A 81 -17.37 -1.94 7.36
CA CYS A 81 -16.46 -1.98 6.21
C CYS A 81 -15.00 -2.27 6.55
N MET A 82 -14.67 -2.72 7.78
CA MET A 82 -13.28 -3.04 8.18
C MET A 82 -12.65 -4.19 7.39
N ASN A 83 -13.43 -4.95 6.67
CA ASN A 83 -12.97 -5.96 5.72
C ASN A 83 -13.50 -5.64 4.31
N HIS A 84 -12.96 -6.30 3.28
CA HIS A 84 -13.40 -6.12 1.91
C HIS A 84 -14.67 -6.97 1.56
N GLY A 85 -15.63 -7.03 2.50
CA GLY A 85 -16.89 -7.73 2.35
C GLY A 85 -17.92 -6.97 1.48
N ALA A 86 -19.19 -7.41 1.52
CA ALA A 86 -20.27 -6.84 0.71
C ALA A 86 -20.48 -5.33 0.97
N ASN A 87 -20.45 -4.90 2.23
CA ASN A 87 -20.64 -3.50 2.61
C ASN A 87 -19.52 -2.61 2.04
N TRP A 88 -18.26 -3.04 2.18
CA TRP A 88 -17.12 -2.31 1.62
C TRP A 88 -17.19 -2.22 0.09
N LYS A 89 -17.57 -3.32 -0.58
CA LYS A 89 -17.75 -3.34 -2.04
C LYS A 89 -18.87 -2.40 -2.50
N ALA A 90 -19.95 -2.29 -1.72
CA ALA A 90 -21.03 -1.35 -2.00
C ALA A 90 -20.55 0.11 -1.91
N VAL A 91 -19.75 0.44 -0.88
CA VAL A 91 -19.11 1.76 -0.73
C VAL A 91 -18.16 2.03 -1.91
N ALA A 92 -17.29 1.08 -2.26
CA ALA A 92 -16.38 1.19 -3.39
C ALA A 92 -17.11 1.41 -4.71
N SER A 93 -18.22 0.71 -4.95
CA SER A 93 -19.06 0.88 -6.13
C SER A 93 -19.69 2.28 -6.22
N ARG A 94 -20.13 2.84 -5.09
CA ARG A 94 -20.67 4.21 -5.04
C ARG A 94 -19.60 5.25 -5.36
N ILE A 95 -18.38 5.09 -4.84
CA ILE A 95 -17.25 5.97 -5.13
C ILE A 95 -16.90 5.89 -6.62
N TYR A 96 -16.86 4.68 -7.19
CA TYR A 96 -16.61 4.49 -8.62
C TYR A 96 -17.66 5.18 -9.48
N SER A 97 -18.95 5.00 -9.16
CA SER A 97 -20.04 5.61 -9.93
C SER A 97 -20.03 7.13 -9.89
N ALA A 98 -19.57 7.73 -8.78
CA ALA A 98 -19.55 9.18 -8.62
C ALA A 98 -18.28 9.83 -9.22
N TYR A 99 -17.14 9.18 -9.09
CA TYR A 99 -15.83 9.81 -9.34
C TYR A 99 -14.90 9.02 -10.28
N GLY A 100 -15.26 7.80 -10.67
CA GLY A 100 -14.46 6.95 -11.55
C GLY A 100 -13.26 6.26 -10.87
N TYR A 101 -13.09 6.41 -9.54
CA TYR A 101 -12.03 5.70 -8.81
C TYR A 101 -12.39 4.23 -8.59
N GLU A 102 -11.75 3.34 -9.32
CA GLU A 102 -11.91 1.89 -9.14
C GLU A 102 -11.08 1.43 -7.94
N ILE A 103 -11.73 1.32 -6.78
CA ILE A 103 -11.09 0.88 -5.54
C ILE A 103 -11.11 -0.64 -5.48
N LYS A 104 -9.94 -1.26 -5.55
CA LYS A 104 -9.75 -2.72 -5.51
C LYS A 104 -9.29 -3.17 -4.13
N ARG A 105 -9.49 -4.45 -3.84
CA ARG A 105 -8.94 -5.09 -2.63
C ARG A 105 -7.42 -5.05 -2.58
N THR A 106 -6.78 -5.24 -3.74
CA THR A 106 -5.31 -5.25 -3.90
C THR A 106 -4.95 -4.54 -5.19
N ASP A 107 -3.92 -3.71 -5.13
CA ASP A 107 -3.38 -2.99 -6.28
C ASP A 107 -1.87 -3.22 -6.39
N SER A 108 -1.37 -3.28 -7.63
CA SER A 108 0.06 -3.29 -7.94
C SER A 108 0.65 -1.87 -7.90
N ALA A 109 1.95 -1.75 -8.03
CA ALA A 109 2.62 -0.45 -8.19
C ALA A 109 2.18 0.25 -9.50
N GLU A 110 1.97 -0.54 -10.54
CA GLU A 110 1.50 -0.09 -11.84
C GLU A 110 0.07 0.47 -11.75
N ASP A 111 -0.86 -0.23 -11.08
CA ASP A 111 -2.23 0.25 -10.83
C ASP A 111 -2.24 1.59 -10.08
N LYS A 112 -1.26 1.83 -9.21
CA LYS A 112 -1.10 3.09 -8.47
C LYS A 112 -0.31 4.16 -9.22
N GLY A 113 0.14 3.87 -10.43
CA GLY A 113 0.97 4.80 -11.22
C GLY A 113 2.28 5.17 -10.51
N VAL A 114 2.87 4.23 -9.76
CA VAL A 114 4.14 4.41 -9.06
C VAL A 114 5.29 4.06 -9.98
N ILE A 115 6.18 5.02 -10.22
CA ILE A 115 7.41 4.82 -10.99
C ILE A 115 8.41 4.03 -10.12
N GLU A 116 8.92 2.90 -10.63
CA GLU A 116 9.85 2.05 -9.88
C GLU A 116 11.10 2.78 -9.38
N SER A 117 11.58 3.78 -10.10
CA SER A 117 12.73 4.61 -9.71
C SER A 117 12.51 5.41 -8.42
N THR A 118 11.25 5.67 -8.02
CA THR A 118 10.93 6.35 -6.76
C THR A 118 10.92 5.40 -5.56
N ARG A 119 10.97 4.09 -5.81
CA ARG A 119 11.07 3.04 -4.80
C ARG A 119 12.52 2.75 -4.46
N GLN A 120 13.09 3.47 -3.53
CA GLN A 120 14.41 3.14 -2.98
C GLN A 120 14.27 2.00 -1.96
N ILE A 121 14.51 0.76 -2.39
CA ILE A 121 14.59 -0.39 -1.50
C ILE A 121 16.07 -0.65 -1.19
N GLU A 122 16.50 -0.24 -0.02
CA GLU A 122 17.82 -0.59 0.48
C GLU A 122 17.80 -2.03 1.04
N TYR A 123 18.48 -2.93 0.34
CA TYR A 123 18.61 -4.32 0.76
C TYR A 123 19.78 -4.50 1.73
N LYS A 124 19.49 -4.83 2.97
CA LYS A 124 20.51 -5.14 3.99
C LYS A 124 21.26 -6.44 3.70
N TYR A 125 20.66 -7.36 2.98
CA TYR A 125 21.23 -8.65 2.60
C TYR A 125 20.98 -8.90 1.13
N GLN A 126 22.01 -9.31 0.40
CA GLN A 126 21.89 -9.69 -1.01
C GLN A 126 22.45 -11.10 -1.22
N PHE A 127 21.83 -11.85 -2.12
CA PHE A 127 22.18 -13.23 -2.42
C PHE A 127 22.11 -13.47 -3.91
N ARG A 128 23.04 -14.26 -4.42
CA ARG A 128 23.09 -14.67 -5.82
C ARG A 128 22.82 -16.17 -5.92
N CYS A 129 21.99 -16.58 -6.87
CA CYS A 129 21.81 -17.99 -7.22
C CYS A 129 23.07 -18.50 -7.95
N GLU A 130 23.67 -19.58 -7.45
CA GLU A 130 24.89 -20.15 -8.01
C GLU A 130 24.68 -20.73 -9.43
N LYS A 131 23.45 -21.15 -9.75
CA LYS A 131 23.14 -21.79 -11.05
C LYS A 131 22.74 -20.79 -12.14
N CYS A 132 21.89 -19.80 -11.85
CA CYS A 132 21.37 -18.88 -12.87
C CYS A 132 21.80 -17.43 -12.67
N GLY A 133 22.59 -17.11 -11.64
CA GLY A 133 23.10 -15.76 -11.37
C GLY A 133 22.06 -14.77 -10.84
N LYS A 134 20.77 -15.13 -10.74
CA LYS A 134 19.73 -14.23 -10.26
C LYS A 134 20.04 -13.71 -8.87
N VAL A 135 20.02 -12.39 -8.72
CA VAL A 135 20.23 -11.72 -7.43
C VAL A 135 18.88 -11.44 -6.77
N ILE A 136 18.80 -11.72 -5.47
CA ILE A 136 17.63 -11.38 -4.63
C ILE A 136 18.08 -10.63 -3.39
N GLY A 137 17.29 -9.62 -3.00
CA GLY A 137 17.53 -8.81 -1.81
C GLY A 137 16.59 -9.16 -0.65
N ARG A 138 17.03 -8.90 0.57
CA ARG A 138 16.23 -8.97 1.80
C ARG A 138 16.55 -7.79 2.70
N THR A 139 15.52 -7.21 3.28
CA THR A 139 15.63 -6.05 4.18
C THR A 139 15.72 -6.47 5.64
N ARG A 140 15.31 -7.71 5.98
CA ARG A 140 15.29 -8.24 7.35
C ARG A 140 15.99 -9.60 7.43
N ALA A 141 16.53 -9.89 8.60
CA ALA A 141 17.06 -11.22 8.92
C ALA A 141 15.94 -12.26 8.95
N SER A 142 16.21 -13.47 8.45
CA SER A 142 15.28 -14.60 8.38
C SER A 142 16.06 -15.90 8.39
N LYS A 143 15.38 -17.06 8.43
CA LYS A 143 16.05 -18.36 8.24
C LYS A 143 16.83 -18.41 6.94
N PHE A 144 16.28 -17.85 5.85
CA PHE A 144 16.95 -17.74 4.57
C PHE A 144 18.23 -16.91 4.63
N THR A 145 18.23 -15.73 5.26
CA THR A 145 19.41 -14.85 5.31
C THR A 145 20.53 -15.41 6.17
N ARG A 146 20.20 -16.27 7.15
CA ARG A 146 21.18 -16.95 8.01
C ARG A 146 21.79 -18.17 7.32
N ASN A 147 20.99 -18.93 6.57
CA ASN A 147 21.39 -20.18 5.94
C ASN A 147 20.91 -20.23 4.48
N PRO A 148 21.42 -19.36 3.58
CA PRO A 148 20.92 -19.26 2.21
C PRO A 148 21.12 -20.56 1.40
N LYS A 149 22.16 -21.32 1.70
CA LYS A 149 22.46 -22.61 1.06
C LYS A 149 21.39 -23.70 1.32
N TRP A 150 20.55 -23.54 2.33
CA TRP A 150 19.46 -24.51 2.62
C TRP A 150 18.24 -24.30 1.74
N PHE A 151 18.24 -23.24 0.93
CA PHE A 151 17.12 -22.88 0.08
C PHE A 151 17.51 -23.00 -1.39
N THR A 152 16.58 -23.49 -2.19
CA THR A 152 16.74 -23.61 -3.63
C THR A 152 15.95 -22.53 -4.37
N HIS A 153 16.48 -22.06 -5.46
CA HIS A 153 15.79 -21.15 -6.37
C HIS A 153 14.74 -21.92 -7.17
N ARG A 154 13.46 -21.63 -6.96
CA ARG A 154 12.34 -22.34 -7.61
C ARG A 154 12.42 -22.40 -9.13
N GLY A 155 13.02 -21.39 -9.77
CA GLY A 155 13.10 -21.31 -11.22
C GLY A 155 14.18 -22.19 -11.84
N CYS A 156 15.23 -22.58 -11.10
CA CYS A 156 16.37 -23.34 -11.66
C CYS A 156 16.96 -24.41 -10.74
N GLY A 157 16.47 -24.54 -9.49
CA GLY A 157 16.98 -25.49 -8.51
C GLY A 157 18.39 -25.22 -7.95
N GLY A 158 18.99 -24.06 -8.26
CA GLY A 158 20.30 -23.66 -7.71
C GLY A 158 20.19 -23.16 -6.27
N HIS A 159 21.29 -23.24 -5.51
CA HIS A 159 21.39 -22.70 -4.16
C HIS A 159 21.79 -21.23 -4.17
N PHE A 160 21.61 -20.54 -3.04
CA PHE A 160 21.93 -19.12 -2.90
C PHE A 160 23.21 -18.91 -2.11
N GLN A 161 24.04 -18.00 -2.59
CA GLN A 161 25.24 -17.52 -1.93
C GLN A 161 25.07 -16.05 -1.56
N LYS A 162 25.50 -15.65 -0.36
CA LYS A 162 25.49 -14.25 0.08
C LYS A 162 26.56 -13.48 -0.70
N ILE A 163 26.23 -12.27 -1.14
CA ILE A 163 27.13 -11.32 -1.80
C ILE A 163 27.19 -10.01 -1.02
#